data_9155f4096f1a3ce5d3e17617aaf03c2e
#
_entry.id   9155f4096f1a3ce5d3e17617aaf03c2e
#
_cell.length_a   1.000
_cell.length_b   1.000
_cell.length_c   1.000
_cell.angle_alpha   90.00
_cell.angle_beta   90.00
_cell.angle_gamma   90.00
#
_symmetry.space_group_name_H-M   'P 1'
#
loop_
_entity.id
_entity.type
_entity.pdbx_description
1 polymer ?
#
loop_
_entity_poly.entity_id
_entity_poly.type
_entity_poly.pdbx_seq_one_letter_code
_entity_poly.pdbx_strand_id
1 'polypeptide(L)'
;MKQDINIAVLGGDARQVFAAERLAQTGYTVTTWGLCGSAEGGIACESPQEALREANVWLLPIPLSRDHLQLNGTSMSMSVLISMLRDGLTVFCGMPSDRFREACDECGAKIVDYSQDEIFLLQNAMPTAEGAVAIAMNEMRRTLFGSEALIVGYGRIGKLLADLLVRMGVHVTVAARKARDIATAELHGCCGLLLENDSAEQYCLPILKQNYHVIWNTVPSPVIGREVLKGLSRSTV
;
A
#
# COMPACT_ATOMS: atom_id res chain seq x y z
N MET A 1 30.78 -6.56 12.73
CA MET A 1 29.79 -5.46 12.65
C MET A 1 28.36 -5.91 12.35
N LYS A 2 28.09 -6.99 11.57
CA LYS A 2 26.71 -7.53 11.41
C LYS A 2 26.21 -8.31 12.64
N GLN A 3 27.09 -8.82 13.48
CA GLN A 3 26.73 -9.61 14.67
C GLN A 3 26.08 -8.80 15.81
N ASP A 4 26.16 -7.47 15.76
CA ASP A 4 25.61 -6.59 16.79
C ASP A 4 24.21 -6.02 16.44
N ILE A 5 23.64 -6.41 15.27
CA ILE A 5 22.33 -5.93 14.80
C ILE A 5 21.34 -7.09 14.89
N ASN A 6 20.43 -6.97 15.84
CA ASN A 6 19.28 -7.87 16.02
C ASN A 6 18.01 -7.17 15.53
N ILE A 7 17.32 -7.79 14.59
CA ILE A 7 16.16 -7.20 13.92
C ILE A 7 14.89 -7.91 14.34
N ALA A 8 13.90 -7.16 14.81
CA ALA A 8 12.55 -7.69 14.99
C ALA A 8 11.66 -7.24 13.84
N VAL A 9 10.99 -8.18 13.18
CA VAL A 9 10.00 -7.92 12.14
C VAL A 9 8.62 -8.27 12.65
N LEU A 10 7.73 -7.28 12.74
CA LEU A 10 6.41 -7.44 13.34
C LEU A 10 5.29 -7.10 12.37
N GLY A 11 4.24 -7.91 12.39
CA GLY A 11 2.97 -7.65 11.69
C GLY A 11 3.09 -7.57 10.17
N GLY A 12 2.14 -6.85 9.58
CA GLY A 12 2.12 -6.58 8.14
C GLY A 12 1.56 -7.71 7.28
N ASP A 13 2.05 -7.79 6.06
CA ASP A 13 1.62 -8.76 5.05
C ASP A 13 2.82 -9.56 4.49
N ALA A 14 2.65 -10.23 3.36
CA ALA A 14 3.70 -11.03 2.73
C ALA A 14 5.02 -10.28 2.49
N ARG A 15 5.00 -8.95 2.40
CA ARG A 15 6.21 -8.12 2.26
C ARG A 15 7.10 -8.22 3.48
N GLN A 16 6.53 -8.26 4.70
CA GLN A 16 7.29 -8.43 5.94
C GLN A 16 7.87 -9.83 6.06
N VAL A 17 7.14 -10.86 5.62
CA VAL A 17 7.68 -12.24 5.54
C VAL A 17 8.92 -12.26 4.66
N PHE A 18 8.79 -11.77 3.42
CA PHE A 18 9.90 -11.71 2.48
C PHE A 18 11.09 -10.88 3.00
N ALA A 19 10.82 -9.74 3.64
CA ALA A 19 11.87 -8.90 4.22
C ALA A 19 12.61 -9.63 5.34
N ALA A 20 11.91 -10.34 6.23
CA ALA A 20 12.51 -11.14 7.30
C ALA A 20 13.41 -12.25 6.74
N GLU A 21 12.95 -12.97 5.72
CA GLU A 21 13.74 -14.01 5.03
C GLU A 21 15.02 -13.43 4.42
N ARG A 22 14.89 -12.31 3.68
CA ARG A 22 16.05 -11.69 3.03
C ARG A 22 17.06 -11.16 4.05
N LEU A 23 16.60 -10.59 5.16
CA LEU A 23 17.49 -10.15 6.24
C LEU A 23 18.20 -11.32 6.91
N ALA A 24 17.51 -12.43 7.20
CA ALA A 24 18.10 -13.65 7.74
C ALA A 24 19.13 -14.24 6.78
N GLN A 25 18.84 -14.35 5.47
CA GLN A 25 19.76 -14.82 4.44
C GLN A 25 21.02 -13.96 4.31
N THR A 26 20.95 -12.67 4.65
CA THR A 26 22.11 -11.77 4.66
C THR A 26 22.94 -11.86 5.94
N GLY A 27 22.56 -12.72 6.90
CA GLY A 27 23.30 -13.03 8.11
C GLY A 27 22.95 -12.16 9.33
N TYR A 28 21.79 -11.48 9.32
CA TYR A 28 21.27 -10.83 10.53
C TYR A 28 20.53 -11.84 11.42
N THR A 29 20.57 -11.63 12.72
CA THR A 29 19.63 -12.29 13.64
C THR A 29 18.25 -11.62 13.51
N VAL A 30 17.26 -12.40 13.07
CA VAL A 30 15.91 -11.89 12.81
C VAL A 30 14.90 -12.62 13.68
N THR A 31 14.20 -11.91 14.55
CA THR A 31 13.05 -12.39 15.30
C THR A 31 11.77 -11.93 14.63
N THR A 32 10.72 -12.74 14.66
CA THR A 32 9.46 -12.42 13.98
C THR A 32 8.27 -12.64 14.90
N TRP A 33 7.25 -11.78 14.79
CA TRP A 33 5.98 -11.96 15.48
C TRP A 33 4.82 -11.36 14.69
N GLY A 34 3.68 -12.08 14.66
CA GLY A 34 2.45 -11.60 14.02
C GLY A 34 2.54 -11.47 12.50
N LEU A 35 3.45 -12.18 11.84
CA LEU A 35 3.51 -12.25 10.39
C LEU A 35 2.37 -13.12 9.84
N CYS A 36 1.93 -12.85 8.61
CA CYS A 36 0.91 -13.64 7.92
C CYS A 36 1.39 -15.03 7.46
N GLY A 37 2.67 -15.37 7.62
CA GLY A 37 3.30 -16.63 7.27
C GLY A 37 4.64 -16.82 7.99
N SER A 38 5.24 -18.01 7.83
CA SER A 38 6.58 -18.29 8.35
C SER A 38 7.65 -17.63 7.47
N ALA A 39 8.69 -17.08 8.09
CA ALA A 39 9.85 -16.53 7.41
C ALA A 39 11.04 -17.49 7.54
N GLU A 40 11.56 -18.03 6.44
CA GLU A 40 12.69 -18.94 6.43
C GLU A 40 13.96 -18.28 6.99
N GLY A 41 14.59 -18.94 7.96
CA GLY A 41 15.77 -18.42 8.66
C GLY A 41 15.46 -17.38 9.74
N GLY A 42 14.21 -16.94 9.87
CA GLY A 42 13.74 -16.10 10.97
C GLY A 42 13.34 -16.94 12.19
N ILE A 43 13.48 -16.38 13.38
CA ILE A 43 13.09 -16.99 14.67
C ILE A 43 11.68 -16.51 15.00
N ALA A 44 10.69 -17.40 14.85
CA ALA A 44 9.32 -17.09 15.20
C ALA A 44 9.16 -17.07 16.73
N CYS A 45 8.61 -15.99 17.28
CA CYS A 45 8.38 -15.78 18.70
C CYS A 45 6.89 -15.94 19.04
N GLU A 46 6.60 -16.40 20.25
CA GLU A 46 5.22 -16.59 20.72
C GLU A 46 4.56 -15.28 21.15
N SER A 47 5.37 -14.29 21.52
CA SER A 47 4.90 -12.97 21.94
C SER A 47 5.70 -11.82 21.34
N PRO A 48 5.11 -10.61 21.22
CA PRO A 48 5.84 -9.45 20.78
C PRO A 48 6.96 -9.04 21.74
N GLN A 49 6.77 -9.29 23.04
CA GLN A 49 7.78 -9.04 24.07
C GLN A 49 9.04 -9.87 23.83
N GLU A 50 8.87 -11.13 23.48
CA GLU A 50 9.98 -12.03 23.13
C GLU A 50 10.69 -11.55 21.88
N ALA A 51 9.95 -11.23 20.82
CA ALA A 51 10.52 -10.76 19.54
C ALA A 51 11.33 -9.47 19.71
N LEU A 52 10.89 -8.56 20.57
CA LEU A 52 11.47 -7.23 20.76
C LEU A 52 12.58 -7.17 21.81
N ARG A 53 12.76 -8.20 22.65
CA ARG A 53 13.64 -8.19 23.81
C ARG A 53 15.08 -7.78 23.48
N GLU A 54 15.69 -8.48 22.53
CA GLU A 54 17.10 -8.31 22.16
C GLU A 54 17.28 -7.49 20.86
N ALA A 55 16.15 -7.09 20.23
CA ALA A 55 16.19 -6.38 18.95
C ALA A 55 16.54 -4.91 19.14
N ASN A 56 17.57 -4.42 18.48
CA ASN A 56 17.94 -3.00 18.44
C ASN A 56 17.46 -2.31 17.16
N VAL A 57 16.88 -3.08 16.23
CA VAL A 57 16.21 -2.59 15.03
C VAL A 57 14.82 -3.23 14.92
N TRP A 58 13.82 -2.40 14.72
CA TRP A 58 12.46 -2.86 14.44
C TRP A 58 12.10 -2.56 12.99
N LEU A 59 11.57 -3.56 12.29
CA LEU A 59 10.97 -3.41 10.97
C LEU A 59 9.45 -3.63 11.09
N LEU A 60 8.72 -2.55 10.94
CA LEU A 60 7.27 -2.49 11.09
C LEU A 60 6.60 -2.22 9.73
N PRO A 61 5.30 -2.50 9.55
CA PRO A 61 4.64 -2.46 8.26
C PRO A 61 4.37 -1.06 7.68
N ILE A 62 3.92 -1.04 6.43
CA ILE A 62 3.32 0.12 5.76
C ILE A 62 1.87 -0.21 5.31
N PRO A 63 0.85 0.55 5.73
CA PRO A 63 0.93 1.55 6.81
C PRO A 63 1.23 0.88 8.15
N LEU A 64 1.84 1.63 9.08
CA LEU A 64 2.11 1.16 10.44
C LEU A 64 0.83 0.69 11.13
N SER A 65 -0.25 1.45 10.95
CA SER A 65 -1.59 1.15 11.43
C SER A 65 -2.62 1.66 10.42
N ARG A 66 -3.74 0.94 10.25
CA ARG A 66 -4.84 1.36 9.37
C ARG A 66 -5.93 2.14 10.09
N ASP A 67 -6.11 1.87 11.37
CA ASP A 67 -7.16 2.40 12.24
C ASP A 67 -6.62 3.30 13.37
N HIS A 68 -5.30 3.51 13.41
CA HIS A 68 -4.56 4.17 14.47
C HIS A 68 -4.64 3.48 15.84
N LEU A 69 -5.27 2.31 15.94
CA LEU A 69 -5.48 1.56 17.17
C LEU A 69 -4.57 0.33 17.27
N GLN A 70 -4.38 -0.39 16.16
CA GLN A 70 -3.64 -1.64 16.13
C GLN A 70 -2.47 -1.60 15.13
N LEU A 71 -1.40 -2.34 15.45
CA LEU A 71 -0.31 -2.60 14.51
C LEU A 71 -0.86 -3.39 13.32
N ASN A 72 -0.65 -2.89 12.11
CA ASN A 72 -1.20 -3.48 10.90
C ASN A 72 -0.82 -4.96 10.77
N GLY A 73 -1.82 -5.80 10.50
CA GLY A 73 -1.66 -7.26 10.38
C GLY A 73 -1.68 -8.02 11.71
N THR A 74 -1.93 -7.34 12.85
CA THR A 74 -1.98 -7.97 14.19
C THR A 74 -3.14 -7.43 15.03
N SER A 75 -3.39 -8.05 16.17
CA SER A 75 -4.29 -7.54 17.22
C SER A 75 -3.58 -6.69 18.28
N MET A 76 -2.28 -6.44 18.12
CA MET A 76 -1.49 -5.67 19.09
C MET A 76 -1.88 -4.19 19.04
N SER A 77 -2.23 -3.60 20.19
CA SER A 77 -2.54 -2.18 20.23
C SER A 77 -1.30 -1.31 20.06
N MET A 78 -1.47 -0.15 19.41
CA MET A 78 -0.39 0.83 19.25
C MET A 78 0.13 1.36 20.58
N SER A 79 -0.72 1.43 21.62
CA SER A 79 -0.29 1.85 22.97
C SER A 79 0.67 0.84 23.59
N VAL A 80 0.45 -0.47 23.38
CA VAL A 80 1.39 -1.51 23.83
C VAL A 80 2.69 -1.44 23.05
N LEU A 81 2.66 -1.25 21.73
CA LEU A 81 3.87 -1.08 20.93
C LEU A 81 4.70 0.14 21.40
N ILE A 82 4.04 1.27 21.65
CA ILE A 82 4.66 2.49 22.17
C ILE A 82 5.32 2.24 23.53
N SER A 83 4.67 1.50 24.43
CA SER A 83 5.24 1.22 25.76
C SER A 83 6.50 0.35 25.72
N MET A 84 6.81 -0.27 24.59
CA MET A 84 8.02 -1.08 24.39
C MET A 84 9.18 -0.31 23.75
N LEU A 85 8.95 0.94 23.34
CA LEU A 85 10.00 1.80 22.81
C LEU A 85 11.07 2.05 23.90
N ARG A 86 12.32 2.19 23.46
CA ARG A 86 13.46 2.46 24.36
C ARG A 86 14.55 3.24 23.65
N ASP A 87 15.42 3.84 24.43
CA ASP A 87 16.59 4.56 23.91
C ASP A 87 17.52 3.67 23.09
N GLY A 88 18.16 4.24 22.09
CA GLY A 88 19.07 3.55 21.18
C GLY A 88 18.42 2.63 20.14
N LEU A 89 17.09 2.52 20.13
CA LEU A 89 16.35 1.74 19.16
C LEU A 89 16.29 2.45 17.79
N THR A 90 16.40 1.69 16.69
CA THR A 90 16.07 2.17 15.34
C THR A 90 14.80 1.52 14.83
N VAL A 91 13.79 2.32 14.51
CA VAL A 91 12.48 1.85 14.05
C VAL A 91 12.27 2.22 12.60
N PHE A 92 12.20 1.22 11.72
CA PHE A 92 11.77 1.36 10.33
C PHE A 92 10.28 1.08 10.25
N CYS A 93 9.49 2.04 9.75
CA CYS A 93 8.04 1.88 9.57
C CYS A 93 7.55 2.75 8.41
N GLY A 94 6.33 2.50 7.94
CA GLY A 94 5.72 3.34 6.92
C GLY A 94 4.47 4.04 7.43
N MET A 95 4.35 5.34 7.16
CA MET A 95 3.19 6.17 7.54
C MET A 95 2.90 6.16 9.07
N PRO A 96 3.88 6.41 9.93
CA PRO A 96 3.65 6.51 11.37
C PRO A 96 2.78 7.72 11.70
N SER A 97 1.91 7.60 12.72
CA SER A 97 1.15 8.72 13.26
C SER A 97 2.06 9.70 14.03
N ASP A 98 1.62 10.95 14.19
CA ASP A 98 2.36 11.96 14.94
C ASP A 98 2.62 11.49 16.38
N ARG A 99 1.61 10.89 17.03
CA ARG A 99 1.75 10.28 18.36
C ARG A 99 2.87 9.25 18.45
N PHE A 100 3.04 8.42 17.41
CA PHE A 100 4.10 7.41 17.38
C PHE A 100 5.48 8.05 17.18
N ARG A 101 5.58 9.11 16.36
CA ARG A 101 6.80 9.90 16.17
C ARG A 101 7.21 10.58 17.46
N GLU A 102 6.28 11.27 18.12
CA GLU A 102 6.50 11.94 19.41
C GLU A 102 7.01 10.94 20.45
N ALA A 103 6.38 9.76 20.57
CA ALA A 103 6.83 8.73 21.51
C ALA A 103 8.25 8.20 21.21
N CYS A 104 8.63 8.07 19.93
CA CYS A 104 10.00 7.71 19.55
C CYS A 104 10.99 8.82 19.97
N ASP A 105 10.66 10.07 19.70
CA ASP A 105 11.52 11.21 20.04
C ASP A 105 11.68 11.36 21.57
N GLU A 106 10.59 11.21 22.33
CA GLU A 106 10.60 11.27 23.80
C GLU A 106 11.46 10.20 24.46
N CYS A 107 11.50 8.99 23.89
CA CYS A 107 12.32 7.91 24.45
C CYS A 107 13.73 7.80 23.85
N GLY A 108 14.11 8.65 22.89
CA GLY A 108 15.42 8.60 22.22
C GLY A 108 15.54 7.53 21.14
N ALA A 109 14.44 6.97 20.64
CA ALA A 109 14.44 6.03 19.54
C ALA A 109 14.53 6.77 18.18
N LYS A 110 15.38 6.28 17.29
CA LYS A 110 15.48 6.81 15.92
C LYS A 110 14.38 6.21 15.04
N ILE A 111 13.54 7.05 14.47
CA ILE A 111 12.52 6.62 13.50
C ILE A 111 13.00 6.86 12.06
N VAL A 112 12.77 5.87 11.19
CA VAL A 112 13.01 5.93 9.75
C VAL A 112 11.70 5.60 9.05
N ASP A 113 11.03 6.64 8.55
CA ASP A 113 9.79 6.51 7.79
C ASP A 113 10.11 6.25 6.32
N TYR A 114 10.11 4.98 5.91
CA TYR A 114 10.39 4.61 4.52
C TYR A 114 9.23 4.95 3.57
N SER A 115 8.07 5.40 4.08
CA SER A 115 7.03 5.97 3.23
C SER A 115 7.35 7.37 2.69
N GLN A 116 8.45 7.97 3.15
CA GLN A 116 8.97 9.23 2.60
C GLN A 116 10.01 9.00 1.50
N ASP A 117 10.46 7.76 1.30
CA ASP A 117 11.40 7.41 0.23
C ASP A 117 10.66 7.23 -1.09
N GLU A 118 10.85 8.17 -2.01
CA GLU A 118 10.19 8.16 -3.33
C GLU A 118 10.59 6.94 -4.17
N ILE A 119 11.84 6.48 -4.06
CA ILE A 119 12.32 5.30 -4.80
C ILE A 119 11.58 4.05 -4.31
N PHE A 120 11.50 3.90 -2.98
CA PHE A 120 10.73 2.81 -2.37
C PHE A 120 9.25 2.84 -2.80
N LEU A 121 8.62 4.03 -2.77
CA LEU A 121 7.22 4.17 -3.16
C LEU A 121 6.96 3.85 -4.63
N LEU A 122 7.87 4.25 -5.53
CA LEU A 122 7.79 3.89 -6.94
C LEU A 122 7.97 2.39 -7.17
N GLN A 123 8.95 1.76 -6.51
CA GLN A 123 9.17 0.33 -6.60
C GLN A 123 8.00 -0.48 -6.01
N ASN A 124 7.41 -0.01 -4.90
CA ASN A 124 6.24 -0.66 -4.29
C ASN A 124 4.95 -0.47 -5.10
N ALA A 125 4.88 0.54 -5.96
CA ALA A 125 3.71 0.77 -6.81
C ALA A 125 3.56 -0.29 -7.91
N MET A 126 4.65 -0.88 -8.42
CA MET A 126 4.61 -1.91 -9.46
C MET A 126 3.89 -3.19 -8.99
N PRO A 127 4.31 -3.87 -7.91
CA PRO A 127 3.59 -5.06 -7.44
C PRO A 127 2.13 -4.75 -7.02
N THR A 128 1.85 -3.51 -6.61
CA THR A 128 0.47 -3.09 -6.33
C THR A 128 -0.37 -3.03 -7.61
N ALA A 129 0.19 -2.48 -8.69
CA ALA A 129 -0.49 -2.44 -9.99
C ALA A 129 -0.68 -3.86 -10.58
N GLU A 130 0.34 -4.73 -10.50
CA GLU A 130 0.25 -6.12 -10.92
C GLU A 130 -0.81 -6.89 -10.12
N GLY A 131 -0.84 -6.73 -8.79
CA GLY A 131 -1.84 -7.32 -7.92
C GLY A 131 -3.26 -6.86 -8.26
N ALA A 132 -3.44 -5.59 -8.59
CA ALA A 132 -4.73 -5.05 -9.03
C ALA A 132 -5.20 -5.67 -10.36
N VAL A 133 -4.28 -5.89 -11.30
CA VAL A 133 -4.56 -6.61 -12.56
C VAL A 133 -4.92 -8.07 -12.28
N ALA A 134 -4.16 -8.76 -11.42
CA ALA A 134 -4.41 -10.16 -11.07
C ALA A 134 -5.80 -10.36 -10.43
N ILE A 135 -6.21 -9.47 -9.52
CA ILE A 135 -7.55 -9.48 -8.92
C ILE A 135 -8.63 -9.34 -10.00
N ALA A 136 -8.49 -8.35 -10.89
CA ALA A 136 -9.44 -8.15 -11.97
C ALA A 136 -9.56 -9.37 -12.90
N MET A 137 -8.44 -9.98 -13.26
CA MET A 137 -8.43 -11.20 -14.09
C MET A 137 -9.13 -12.39 -13.43
N ASN A 138 -9.08 -12.50 -12.10
CA ASN A 138 -9.76 -13.56 -11.36
C ASN A 138 -11.27 -13.29 -11.18
N GLU A 139 -11.67 -12.03 -11.02
CA GLU A 139 -13.06 -11.65 -10.75
C GLU A 139 -13.89 -11.45 -12.03
N MET A 140 -13.24 -11.03 -13.12
CA MET A 140 -13.94 -10.79 -14.39
C MET A 140 -14.31 -12.10 -15.08
N ARG A 141 -15.52 -12.14 -15.67
CA ARG A 141 -15.99 -13.27 -16.51
C ARG A 141 -15.56 -13.16 -17.97
N ARG A 142 -14.65 -12.26 -18.29
CA ARG A 142 -14.14 -11.96 -19.63
C ARG A 142 -12.66 -11.62 -19.57
N THR A 143 -12.00 -11.65 -20.72
CA THR A 143 -10.60 -11.24 -20.84
C THR A 143 -10.46 -9.72 -20.63
N LEU A 144 -9.33 -9.29 -20.11
CA LEU A 144 -8.97 -7.87 -20.07
C LEU A 144 -8.75 -7.29 -21.48
N PHE A 145 -8.16 -8.08 -22.39
CA PHE A 145 -7.97 -7.64 -23.77
C PHE A 145 -9.30 -7.21 -24.41
N GLY A 146 -9.33 -5.99 -24.97
CA GLY A 146 -10.53 -5.39 -25.57
C GLY A 146 -11.61 -4.99 -24.56
N SER A 147 -11.31 -4.97 -23.28
CA SER A 147 -12.22 -4.47 -22.23
C SER A 147 -12.13 -2.95 -22.08
N GLU A 148 -13.25 -2.34 -21.63
CA GLU A 148 -13.31 -0.95 -21.20
C GLU A 148 -12.96 -0.85 -19.73
N ALA A 149 -11.97 -0.06 -19.38
CA ALA A 149 -11.46 0.12 -18.02
C ALA A 149 -11.43 1.58 -17.61
N LEU A 150 -11.78 1.85 -16.34
CA LEU A 150 -11.64 3.16 -15.74
C LEU A 150 -10.61 3.11 -14.62
N ILE A 151 -9.65 4.03 -14.66
CA ILE A 151 -8.73 4.29 -13.57
C ILE A 151 -9.05 5.67 -12.98
N VAL A 152 -9.47 5.71 -11.73
CA VAL A 152 -9.65 6.95 -10.98
C VAL A 152 -8.37 7.28 -10.25
N GLY A 153 -7.73 8.38 -10.64
CA GLY A 153 -6.42 8.81 -10.17
C GLY A 153 -5.28 8.48 -11.14
N TYR A 154 -4.33 9.41 -11.25
CA TYR A 154 -3.14 9.25 -12.10
C TYR A 154 -1.86 9.55 -11.30
N GLY A 155 -1.81 8.95 -10.09
CA GLY A 155 -0.64 8.93 -9.22
C GLY A 155 0.35 7.84 -9.62
N ARG A 156 1.26 7.44 -8.71
CA ARG A 156 2.28 6.40 -8.96
C ARG A 156 1.65 5.08 -9.44
N ILE A 157 0.68 4.57 -8.70
CA ILE A 157 -0.03 3.32 -9.02
C ILE A 157 -0.86 3.49 -10.31
N GLY A 158 -1.66 4.58 -10.41
CA GLY A 158 -2.53 4.80 -11.56
C GLY A 158 -1.76 4.89 -12.89
N LYS A 159 -0.56 5.49 -12.91
CA LYS A 159 0.31 5.57 -14.08
C LYS A 159 0.80 4.19 -14.51
N LEU A 160 1.33 3.40 -13.57
CA LEU A 160 1.84 2.06 -13.86
C LEU A 160 0.72 1.12 -14.29
N LEU A 161 -0.43 1.19 -13.62
CA LEU A 161 -1.61 0.40 -13.98
C LEU A 161 -2.11 0.74 -15.39
N ALA A 162 -2.18 2.03 -15.73
CA ALA A 162 -2.59 2.48 -17.06
C ALA A 162 -1.63 1.95 -18.15
N ASP A 163 -0.31 2.07 -17.94
CA ASP A 163 0.70 1.57 -18.87
C ASP A 163 0.59 0.04 -19.06
N LEU A 164 0.44 -0.73 -17.97
CA LEU A 164 0.24 -2.18 -18.04
C LEU A 164 -1.00 -2.53 -18.85
N LEU A 165 -2.14 -1.91 -18.54
CA LEU A 165 -3.42 -2.21 -19.19
C LEU A 165 -3.44 -1.84 -20.67
N VAL A 166 -2.89 -0.68 -21.06
CA VAL A 166 -2.75 -0.30 -22.48
C VAL A 166 -1.92 -1.33 -23.23
N ARG A 167 -0.80 -1.78 -22.67
CA ARG A 167 0.05 -2.84 -23.28
C ARG A 167 -0.66 -4.19 -23.37
N MET A 168 -1.62 -4.45 -22.48
CA MET A 168 -2.48 -5.65 -22.54
C MET A 168 -3.65 -5.50 -23.52
N GLY A 169 -3.75 -4.38 -24.26
CA GLY A 169 -4.82 -4.13 -25.22
C GLY A 169 -6.18 -3.78 -24.60
N VAL A 170 -6.16 -3.19 -23.41
CA VAL A 170 -7.36 -2.67 -22.72
C VAL A 170 -7.62 -1.24 -23.18
N HIS A 171 -8.88 -0.87 -23.40
CA HIS A 171 -9.30 0.51 -23.63
C HIS A 171 -9.39 1.25 -22.30
N VAL A 172 -8.35 2.00 -21.98
CA VAL A 172 -8.20 2.64 -20.65
C VAL A 172 -8.69 4.08 -20.69
N THR A 173 -9.61 4.41 -19.80
CA THR A 173 -9.97 5.80 -19.46
C THR A 173 -9.35 6.16 -18.12
N VAL A 174 -8.65 7.29 -18.07
CA VAL A 174 -8.09 7.85 -16.85
C VAL A 174 -8.90 9.06 -16.40
N ALA A 175 -9.45 9.00 -15.19
CA ALA A 175 -10.14 10.11 -14.57
C ALA A 175 -9.21 10.79 -13.55
N ALA A 176 -8.89 12.07 -13.73
CA ALA A 176 -7.99 12.82 -12.84
C ALA A 176 -8.40 14.29 -12.72
N ARG A 177 -7.96 14.95 -11.63
CA ARG A 177 -8.28 16.35 -11.33
C ARG A 177 -7.40 17.37 -12.05
N LYS A 178 -6.22 16.97 -12.51
CA LYS A 178 -5.23 17.86 -13.10
C LYS A 178 -5.21 17.67 -14.61
N ALA A 179 -5.43 18.74 -15.36
CA ALA A 179 -5.39 18.71 -16.82
C ALA A 179 -4.05 18.16 -17.37
N ARG A 180 -2.93 18.45 -16.70
CA ARG A 180 -1.63 17.89 -17.06
C ARG A 180 -1.57 16.37 -16.97
N ASP A 181 -2.27 15.77 -15.97
CA ASP A 181 -2.27 14.34 -15.78
C ASP A 181 -3.11 13.67 -16.89
N ILE A 182 -4.22 14.31 -17.29
CA ILE A 182 -5.05 13.91 -18.43
C ILE A 182 -4.23 13.96 -19.73
N ALA A 183 -3.63 15.09 -20.03
CA ALA A 183 -2.79 15.23 -21.24
C ALA A 183 -1.65 14.18 -21.27
N THR A 184 -1.04 13.87 -20.11
CA THR A 184 -0.01 12.83 -20.02
C THR A 184 -0.62 11.45 -20.31
N ALA A 185 -1.78 11.12 -19.73
CA ALA A 185 -2.44 9.84 -19.97
C ALA A 185 -2.82 9.64 -21.45
N GLU A 186 -3.28 10.68 -22.11
CA GLU A 186 -3.62 10.65 -23.55
C GLU A 186 -2.38 10.38 -24.42
N LEU A 187 -1.23 10.98 -24.09
CA LEU A 187 0.04 10.70 -24.78
C LEU A 187 0.49 9.23 -24.61
N HIS A 188 0.04 8.58 -23.54
CA HIS A 188 0.32 7.16 -23.25
C HIS A 188 -0.77 6.21 -23.76
N GLY A 189 -1.68 6.70 -24.62
CA GLY A 189 -2.70 5.86 -25.27
C GLY A 189 -3.97 5.62 -24.46
N CYS A 190 -4.21 6.40 -23.41
CA CYS A 190 -5.45 6.38 -22.65
C CYS A 190 -6.45 7.43 -23.17
N CYS A 191 -7.74 7.24 -22.87
CA CYS A 191 -8.71 8.33 -22.93
C CYS A 191 -8.66 9.14 -21.65
N GLY A 192 -8.76 10.48 -21.73
CA GLY A 192 -8.73 11.37 -20.61
C GLY A 192 -10.12 11.80 -20.14
N LEU A 193 -10.36 11.84 -18.84
CA LEU A 193 -11.56 12.38 -18.22
C LEU A 193 -11.17 13.35 -17.10
N LEU A 194 -11.36 14.65 -17.34
CA LEU A 194 -11.09 15.66 -16.31
C LEU A 194 -12.21 15.65 -15.26
N LEU A 195 -11.83 15.47 -13.99
CA LEU A 195 -12.76 15.56 -12.87
C LEU A 195 -12.88 17.03 -12.47
N GLU A 196 -14.03 17.65 -12.74
CA GLU A 196 -14.33 19.01 -12.30
C GLU A 196 -14.74 19.03 -10.81
N ASN A 197 -14.24 20.01 -10.07
CA ASN A 197 -14.61 20.26 -8.68
C ASN A 197 -15.95 20.98 -8.63
N ASP A 198 -17.05 20.28 -8.62
CA ASP A 198 -18.29 20.83 -8.11
C ASP A 198 -18.44 20.39 -6.65
N SER A 199 -18.16 21.35 -5.74
CA SER A 199 -18.40 21.29 -4.29
C SER A 199 -18.00 19.97 -3.57
N ALA A 200 -17.43 20.11 -2.40
CA ALA A 200 -16.68 19.20 -1.53
C ALA A 200 -17.25 17.79 -1.22
N GLU A 201 -18.31 17.32 -1.84
CA GLU A 201 -18.96 16.07 -1.45
C GLU A 201 -19.39 15.12 -2.59
N GLN A 202 -19.36 15.53 -3.86
CA GLN A 202 -19.76 14.64 -4.94
C GLN A 202 -19.00 14.95 -6.23
N TYR A 203 -18.01 14.13 -6.55
CA TYR A 203 -17.53 14.01 -7.93
C TYR A 203 -18.66 13.39 -8.76
N CYS A 204 -19.55 14.22 -9.32
CA CYS A 204 -20.50 13.79 -10.32
C CYS A 204 -19.73 13.43 -11.58
N LEU A 205 -19.39 12.17 -11.68
CA LEU A 205 -18.66 11.66 -12.82
C LEU A 205 -19.58 11.56 -14.03
N PRO A 206 -19.22 12.19 -15.15
CA PRO A 206 -19.78 11.82 -16.46
C PRO A 206 -19.53 10.33 -16.79
N ILE A 207 -18.88 9.59 -15.89
CA ILE A 207 -18.55 8.15 -15.91
C ILE A 207 -19.75 7.26 -16.24
N LEU A 208 -20.94 7.66 -15.84
CA LEU A 208 -22.17 6.85 -16.03
C LEU A 208 -22.61 6.72 -17.51
N LYS A 209 -21.97 7.42 -18.45
CA LYS A 209 -22.31 7.32 -19.88
C LYS A 209 -21.59 6.20 -20.60
N GLN A 210 -20.57 5.59 -19.97
CA GLN A 210 -19.82 4.47 -20.54
C GLN A 210 -19.96 3.22 -19.68
N ASN A 211 -20.12 2.06 -20.30
CA ASN A 211 -20.16 0.78 -19.62
C ASN A 211 -18.73 0.28 -19.40
N TYR A 212 -18.12 0.61 -18.28
CA TYR A 212 -16.85 0.03 -17.89
C TYR A 212 -17.01 -1.41 -17.40
N HIS A 213 -16.09 -2.27 -17.79
CA HIS A 213 -16.05 -3.66 -17.34
C HIS A 213 -15.31 -3.80 -16.01
N VAL A 214 -14.38 -2.88 -15.74
CA VAL A 214 -13.61 -2.82 -14.50
C VAL A 214 -13.28 -1.37 -14.14
N ILE A 215 -13.28 -1.08 -12.85
CA ILE A 215 -12.97 0.24 -12.31
C ILE A 215 -11.96 0.11 -11.18
N TRP A 216 -10.85 0.82 -11.28
CA TRP A 216 -9.85 0.93 -10.21
C TRP A 216 -9.85 2.32 -9.60
N ASN A 217 -10.12 2.40 -8.30
CA ASN A 217 -9.89 3.62 -7.53
C ASN A 217 -8.49 3.60 -6.93
N THR A 218 -7.59 4.44 -7.44
CA THR A 218 -6.20 4.55 -6.96
C THR A 218 -5.98 5.77 -6.06
N VAL A 219 -7.04 6.50 -5.72
CA VAL A 219 -6.96 7.65 -4.81
C VAL A 219 -7.39 7.25 -3.38
N PRO A 220 -6.76 7.80 -2.33
CA PRO A 220 -7.02 7.44 -0.93
C PRO A 220 -8.28 8.13 -0.36
N SER A 221 -9.29 8.37 -1.20
CA SER A 221 -10.54 9.01 -0.81
C SER A 221 -11.73 8.36 -1.52
N PRO A 222 -12.95 8.41 -0.95
CA PRO A 222 -14.15 7.82 -1.53
C PRO A 222 -14.67 8.68 -2.70
N VAL A 223 -13.98 8.63 -3.85
CA VAL A 223 -14.35 9.40 -5.05
C VAL A 223 -15.55 8.79 -5.77
N ILE A 224 -15.74 7.47 -5.65
CA ILE A 224 -16.85 6.76 -6.26
C ILE A 224 -17.97 6.64 -5.23
N GLY A 225 -18.95 7.56 -5.32
CA GLY A 225 -20.08 7.61 -4.40
C GLY A 225 -21.16 6.55 -4.69
N ARG A 226 -22.09 6.38 -3.75
CA ARG A 226 -23.19 5.40 -3.83
C ARG A 226 -24.01 5.52 -5.11
N GLU A 227 -24.30 6.74 -5.59
CA GLU A 227 -25.11 6.97 -6.78
C GLU A 227 -24.38 6.51 -8.06
N VAL A 228 -23.06 6.71 -8.12
CA VAL A 228 -22.22 6.17 -9.21
C VAL A 228 -22.27 4.64 -9.21
N LEU A 229 -22.09 4.01 -8.02
CA LEU A 229 -22.14 2.55 -7.88
C LEU A 229 -23.48 1.94 -8.29
N LYS A 230 -24.61 2.62 -7.99
CA LYS A 230 -25.95 2.17 -8.40
C LYS A 230 -26.15 2.19 -9.93
N GLY A 231 -25.47 3.10 -10.62
CA GLY A 231 -25.53 3.25 -12.07
C GLY A 231 -24.65 2.27 -12.85
N LEU A 232 -23.74 1.56 -12.16
CA LEU A 232 -22.85 0.59 -12.79
C LEU A 232 -23.58 -0.71 -13.19
N SER A 233 -23.09 -1.37 -14.22
CA SER A 233 -23.54 -2.71 -14.58
C SER A 233 -23.22 -3.70 -13.45
N ARG A 234 -24.10 -4.69 -13.23
CA ARG A 234 -23.83 -5.78 -12.27
C ARG A 234 -22.63 -6.65 -12.67
N SER A 235 -22.14 -6.53 -13.89
CA SER A 235 -20.97 -7.24 -14.41
C SER A 235 -19.67 -6.40 -14.32
N THR A 236 -19.74 -5.18 -13.80
CA THR A 236 -18.55 -4.34 -13.54
C THR A 236 -17.83 -4.82 -12.29
N VAL A 237 -16.52 -5.01 -12.39
CA VAL A 237 -15.61 -5.41 -11.29
C VAL A 237 -14.87 -4.19 -10.74
#